data_da586940d0b9079b664a5b6e15d51a19
#
_entry.id   da586940d0b9079b664a5b6e15d51a19
#
_cell.length_a   1.000
_cell.length_b   1.000
_cell.length_c   1.000
_cell.angle_alpha   90.00
_cell.angle_beta   90.00
_cell.angle_gamma   90.00
#
_symmetry.space_group_name_H-M   'P 1'
#
loop_
_entity.id
_entity.type
_entity.pdbx_description
1 polymer ?
#
loop_
_entity_poly.entity_id
_entity_poly.type
_entity_poly.pdbx_seq_one_letter_code
_entity_poly.pdbx_strand_id
1 'polypeptide(L)'
;AFKTYCERWAFKHPSPADFFRTMEDASGTDLDWFWRGWFYTTEPCDQALTQVRIAAMPDFPATAKARKVNVERERRNAHIGYGRNQKSNSATVVDRIPEASDYYNSSYKREELTKGEAALAKANAEAQSAAAAKRAGTYFHELTITNKGGLIMPAVIRFTLENGQVVDERLPAEVWLRNENEFLKTFALPAKAIRIELDPQLETADIDPENNVWPASADTYLEWAPSGSGRGGRPANPMQEAGLGKK
;
A
#
# COMPACT_ATOMS: atom_id res chain seq x y z
N ALA A 1 6.64 23.90 -22.35
CA ALA A 1 6.61 24.92 -21.29
C ALA A 1 7.78 25.90 -21.46
N PHE A 2 9.04 25.42 -21.50
CA PHE A 2 10.23 26.30 -21.53
C PHE A 2 10.27 27.21 -22.78
N LYS A 3 9.89 26.69 -23.95
CA LYS A 3 9.77 27.49 -25.18
C LYS A 3 8.76 28.63 -25.02
N THR A 4 7.60 28.33 -24.45
CA THR A 4 6.56 29.33 -24.17
C THR A 4 7.06 30.40 -23.21
N TYR A 5 7.84 30.00 -22.19
CA TYR A 5 8.48 30.95 -21.28
C TYR A 5 9.44 31.89 -22.02
N CYS A 6 10.32 31.37 -22.88
CA CYS A 6 11.25 32.21 -23.65
C CYS A 6 10.52 33.17 -24.57
N GLU A 7 9.45 32.72 -25.25
CA GLU A 7 8.64 33.59 -26.15
C GLU A 7 7.88 34.66 -25.36
N ARG A 8 7.29 34.34 -24.21
CA ARG A 8 6.49 35.27 -23.39
C ARG A 8 7.33 36.33 -22.71
N TRP A 9 8.53 35.97 -22.30
CA TRP A 9 9.38 36.80 -21.44
C TRP A 9 10.65 37.34 -22.13
N ALA A 10 10.83 37.06 -23.41
CA ALA A 10 11.95 37.59 -24.17
C ALA A 10 12.05 39.12 -24.01
N PHE A 11 13.26 39.61 -23.70
CA PHE A 11 13.55 41.05 -23.49
C PHE A 11 12.77 41.71 -22.33
N LYS A 12 12.20 40.93 -21.42
CA LYS A 12 11.52 41.40 -20.20
C LYS A 12 12.30 40.96 -18.96
N HIS A 13 11.88 41.41 -17.81
CA HIS A 13 12.49 41.05 -16.51
C HIS A 13 11.48 40.21 -15.69
N PRO A 14 11.39 38.90 -15.93
CA PRO A 14 10.48 38.04 -15.20
C PRO A 14 10.94 37.83 -13.75
N SER A 15 9.99 37.75 -12.85
CA SER A 15 10.17 37.25 -11.49
C SER A 15 10.14 35.72 -11.45
N PRO A 16 10.60 35.07 -10.36
CA PRO A 16 10.45 33.62 -10.19
C PRO A 16 9.00 33.15 -10.34
N ALA A 17 8.04 33.94 -9.81
CA ALA A 17 6.60 33.62 -9.92
C ALA A 17 6.11 33.60 -11.38
N ASP A 18 6.65 34.45 -12.25
CA ASP A 18 6.29 34.47 -13.67
C ASP A 18 6.81 33.22 -14.39
N PHE A 19 7.97 32.70 -13.97
CA PHE A 19 8.49 31.44 -14.45
C PHE A 19 7.55 30.29 -14.04
N PHE A 20 7.23 30.15 -12.75
CA PHE A 20 6.39 29.08 -12.24
C PHE A 20 5.02 29.06 -12.92
N ARG A 21 4.32 30.18 -12.94
CA ARG A 21 3.02 30.30 -13.63
C ARG A 21 3.11 29.95 -15.12
N THR A 22 4.17 30.37 -15.79
CA THR A 22 4.31 30.08 -17.21
C THR A 22 4.54 28.59 -17.46
N MET A 23 5.27 27.91 -16.58
CA MET A 23 5.48 26.45 -16.67
C MET A 23 4.16 25.70 -16.46
N GLU A 24 3.36 26.09 -15.47
CA GLU A 24 2.04 25.51 -15.18
C GLU A 24 1.04 25.80 -16.29
N ASP A 25 0.93 27.04 -16.75
CA ASP A 25 0.09 27.42 -17.88
C ASP A 25 0.39 26.57 -19.13
N ALA A 26 1.66 26.36 -19.44
CA ALA A 26 2.07 25.69 -20.65
C ALA A 26 2.02 24.16 -20.56
N SER A 27 2.17 23.60 -19.35
CA SER A 27 2.07 22.15 -19.10
C SER A 27 0.64 21.70 -18.78
N GLY A 28 -0.21 22.61 -18.29
CA GLY A 28 -1.54 22.29 -17.79
C GLY A 28 -1.52 21.44 -16.51
N THR A 29 -0.40 21.47 -15.78
CA THR A 29 -0.17 20.65 -14.58
C THR A 29 0.08 21.57 -13.40
N ASP A 30 -0.53 21.26 -12.25
CA ASP A 30 -0.23 21.91 -10.97
C ASP A 30 1.14 21.39 -10.48
N LEU A 31 2.08 22.31 -10.34
CA LEU A 31 3.46 22.05 -9.90
C LEU A 31 3.81 22.76 -8.59
N ASP A 32 2.82 23.25 -7.84
CA ASP A 32 3.03 23.96 -6.58
C ASP A 32 3.87 23.15 -5.59
N TRP A 33 3.64 21.83 -5.50
CA TRP A 33 4.42 20.91 -4.68
C TRP A 33 5.89 20.89 -5.10
N PHE A 34 6.18 20.94 -6.41
CA PHE A 34 7.53 20.93 -6.96
C PHE A 34 8.25 22.24 -6.66
N TRP A 35 7.59 23.39 -6.95
CA TRP A 35 8.18 24.70 -6.68
C TRP A 35 8.47 24.91 -5.21
N ARG A 36 7.52 24.55 -4.33
CA ARG A 36 7.69 24.64 -2.88
C ARG A 36 8.91 23.84 -2.41
N GLY A 37 9.03 22.60 -2.81
CA GLY A 37 10.10 21.72 -2.39
C GLY A 37 11.47 22.16 -2.93
N TRP A 38 11.57 22.29 -4.24
CA TRP A 38 12.88 22.50 -4.89
C TRP A 38 13.41 23.92 -4.80
N PHE A 39 12.58 24.93 -4.63
CA PHE A 39 12.99 26.32 -4.64
C PHE A 39 12.89 27.02 -3.28
N TYR A 40 12.10 26.50 -2.37
CA TYR A 40 11.85 27.17 -1.09
C TYR A 40 12.24 26.35 0.15
N THR A 41 12.64 25.10 -0.01
CA THR A 41 13.14 24.26 1.08
C THR A 41 14.54 23.72 0.79
N THR A 42 15.18 23.17 1.80
CA THR A 42 16.47 22.45 1.70
C THR A 42 16.33 20.98 2.08
N GLU A 43 15.10 20.50 2.09
CA GLU A 43 14.78 19.13 2.45
C GLU A 43 15.20 18.16 1.34
N PRO A 44 15.85 17.05 1.68
CA PRO A 44 16.23 16.03 0.71
C PRO A 44 15.02 15.16 0.34
N CYS A 45 15.12 14.46 -0.79
CA CYS A 45 14.21 13.36 -1.10
C CYS A 45 14.71 12.09 -0.40
N ASP A 46 13.87 11.48 0.43
CA ASP A 46 14.08 10.19 1.06
C ASP A 46 12.71 9.54 1.27
N GLN A 47 12.31 8.71 0.32
CA GLN A 47 11.08 7.94 0.36
C GLN A 47 11.41 6.52 0.80
N ALA A 48 10.78 6.01 1.83
CA ALA A 48 11.05 4.69 2.37
C ALA A 48 9.84 3.76 2.29
N LEU A 49 10.07 2.52 1.90
CA LEU A 49 9.07 1.45 1.95
C LEU A 49 9.07 0.83 3.36
N THR A 50 8.23 1.37 4.26
CA THR A 50 8.27 0.99 5.67
C THR A 50 7.47 -0.26 6.00
N GLN A 51 6.36 -0.51 5.31
CA GLN A 51 5.55 -1.68 5.56
C GLN A 51 4.97 -2.24 4.27
N VAL A 52 5.04 -3.57 4.14
CA VAL A 52 4.40 -4.31 3.07
C VAL A 52 3.54 -5.42 3.66
N ARG A 53 2.26 -5.44 3.29
CA ARG A 53 1.33 -6.52 3.62
C ARG A 53 0.78 -7.10 2.34
N ILE A 54 0.84 -8.42 2.23
CA ILE A 54 0.32 -9.14 1.06
C ILE A 54 -0.80 -10.05 1.55
N ALA A 55 -1.98 -9.89 0.97
CA ALA A 55 -3.14 -10.71 1.26
C ALA A 55 -3.70 -11.29 -0.03
N ALA A 56 -3.88 -12.60 -0.07
CA ALA A 56 -4.72 -13.22 -1.10
C ALA A 56 -6.18 -12.85 -0.84
N MET A 57 -6.94 -12.66 -1.91
CA MET A 57 -8.37 -12.47 -1.75
C MET A 57 -8.97 -13.77 -1.22
N PRO A 58 -9.54 -13.80 -0.01
CA PRO A 58 -10.19 -15.00 0.49
C PRO A 58 -11.41 -15.31 -0.37
N ASP A 59 -11.78 -16.59 -0.47
CA ASP A 59 -13.04 -17.02 -1.06
C ASP A 59 -14.20 -16.35 -0.31
N PHE A 60 -14.65 -15.23 -0.85
CA PHE A 60 -15.54 -14.27 -0.20
C PHE A 60 -16.91 -14.81 0.25
N PRO A 61 -17.54 -15.80 -0.41
CA PRO A 61 -18.89 -16.21 -0.02
C PRO A 61 -18.94 -16.91 1.35
N ALA A 62 -17.98 -17.80 1.62
CA ALA A 62 -17.99 -18.58 2.86
C ALA A 62 -17.51 -17.78 4.07
N THR A 63 -16.43 -17.03 3.93
CA THR A 63 -15.82 -16.25 5.03
C THR A 63 -16.64 -15.02 5.40
N ALA A 64 -17.26 -14.33 4.43
CA ALA A 64 -18.12 -13.18 4.70
C ALA A 64 -19.39 -13.61 5.44
N LYS A 65 -19.99 -14.75 5.07
CA LYS A 65 -21.16 -15.32 5.75
C LYS A 65 -20.80 -15.76 7.17
N ALA A 66 -19.67 -16.47 7.34
CA ALA A 66 -19.19 -16.89 8.65
C ALA A 66 -18.88 -15.72 9.56
N ARG A 67 -18.20 -14.68 9.03
CA ARG A 67 -17.90 -13.46 9.78
C ARG A 67 -19.17 -12.70 10.20
N LYS A 68 -20.16 -12.59 9.30
CA LYS A 68 -21.45 -11.95 9.62
C LYS A 68 -22.19 -12.69 10.74
N VAL A 69 -22.23 -14.01 10.66
CA VAL A 69 -22.86 -14.86 11.71
C VAL A 69 -22.12 -14.70 13.04
N ASN A 70 -20.81 -14.70 13.04
CA ASN A 70 -20.03 -14.51 14.27
C ASN A 70 -20.24 -13.13 14.89
N VAL A 71 -20.27 -12.06 14.10
CA VAL A 71 -20.53 -10.69 14.58
C VAL A 71 -21.94 -10.59 15.18
N GLU A 72 -22.94 -11.18 14.55
CA GLU A 72 -24.31 -11.21 15.08
C GLU A 72 -24.40 -12.03 16.39
N ARG A 73 -23.67 -13.15 16.47
CA ARG A 73 -23.59 -13.97 17.68
C ARG A 73 -22.91 -13.23 18.81
N GLU A 74 -21.78 -12.55 18.55
CA GLU A 74 -21.06 -11.75 19.51
C GLU A 74 -21.89 -10.57 20.01
N ARG A 75 -22.59 -9.85 19.12
CA ARG A 75 -23.52 -8.77 19.49
C ARG A 75 -24.65 -9.27 20.39
N ARG A 76 -25.20 -10.44 20.08
CA ARG A 76 -26.27 -11.05 20.90
C ARG A 76 -25.76 -11.42 22.29
N ASN A 77 -24.58 -12.01 22.37
CA ASN A 77 -23.96 -12.41 23.63
C ASN A 77 -23.50 -11.19 24.48
N ALA A 78 -23.15 -10.09 23.82
CA ALA A 78 -22.77 -8.84 24.50
C ALA A 78 -23.99 -8.06 25.04
N HIS A 79 -25.22 -8.39 24.61
CA HIS A 79 -26.39 -7.68 25.07
C HIS A 79 -26.67 -7.98 26.55
N ILE A 80 -26.83 -6.93 27.34
CA ILE A 80 -27.03 -7.03 28.79
C ILE A 80 -28.25 -7.90 29.16
N GLY A 81 -29.31 -7.89 28.33
CA GLY A 81 -30.50 -8.73 28.51
C GLY A 81 -30.20 -10.22 28.38
N TYR A 82 -29.28 -10.60 27.46
CA TYR A 82 -28.87 -11.99 27.31
C TYR A 82 -28.16 -12.50 28.57
N GLY A 83 -27.21 -11.73 29.08
CA GLY A 83 -26.49 -12.08 30.31
C GLY A 83 -27.42 -12.13 31.56
N ARG A 84 -28.42 -11.25 31.64
CA ARG A 84 -29.42 -11.26 32.71
C ARG A 84 -30.36 -12.48 32.61
N ASN A 85 -30.83 -12.80 31.41
CA ASN A 85 -31.70 -13.96 31.20
C ASN A 85 -31.01 -15.29 31.54
N GLN A 86 -29.72 -15.40 31.18
CA GLN A 86 -28.92 -16.56 31.56
C GLN A 86 -28.74 -16.68 33.08
N LYS A 87 -28.53 -15.57 33.79
CA LYS A 87 -28.37 -15.56 35.26
C LYS A 87 -29.68 -15.79 36.01
N SER A 88 -30.77 -15.27 35.44
CA SER A 88 -32.12 -15.39 36.09
C SER A 88 -32.75 -16.76 35.91
N ASN A 89 -32.18 -17.59 35.03
CA ASN A 89 -32.76 -18.92 34.66
C ASN A 89 -34.25 -18.84 34.33
N SER A 90 -34.69 -17.69 33.77
CA SER A 90 -36.10 -17.49 33.41
C SER A 90 -36.42 -18.27 32.15
N ALA A 91 -37.28 -19.27 32.26
CA ALA A 91 -37.78 -20.00 31.13
C ALA A 91 -38.53 -19.07 30.16
N THR A 92 -38.20 -19.13 28.90
CA THR A 92 -38.93 -18.38 27.84
C THR A 92 -40.32 -18.93 27.64
N VAL A 93 -41.17 -18.19 26.93
CA VAL A 93 -42.56 -18.67 26.62
C VAL A 93 -42.48 -20.00 25.86
N VAL A 94 -41.52 -20.19 24.97
CA VAL A 94 -41.28 -21.43 24.22
C VAL A 94 -40.84 -22.57 25.13
N ASP A 95 -40.09 -22.30 26.19
CA ASP A 95 -39.71 -23.33 27.18
C ASP A 95 -40.86 -23.77 28.06
N ARG A 96 -41.88 -22.88 28.27
CA ARG A 96 -43.04 -23.15 29.09
C ARG A 96 -44.16 -23.82 28.31
N ILE A 97 -44.28 -23.52 27.03
CA ILE A 97 -45.33 -23.97 26.13
C ILE A 97 -44.68 -24.53 24.87
N PRO A 98 -44.32 -25.84 24.86
CA PRO A 98 -43.62 -26.45 23.73
C PRO A 98 -44.37 -26.30 22.39
N GLU A 99 -45.70 -26.23 22.41
CA GLU A 99 -46.55 -26.04 21.23
C GLU A 99 -46.35 -24.67 20.59
N ALA A 100 -45.93 -23.67 21.36
CA ALA A 100 -45.59 -22.35 20.84
C ALA A 100 -44.33 -22.38 19.96
N SER A 101 -43.45 -23.37 20.13
CA SER A 101 -42.28 -23.59 19.30
C SER A 101 -42.63 -23.77 17.83
N ASP A 102 -43.67 -24.52 17.54
CA ASP A 102 -44.13 -24.78 16.16
C ASP A 102 -44.67 -23.51 15.49
N TYR A 103 -45.37 -22.67 16.25
CA TYR A 103 -45.84 -21.39 15.75
C TYR A 103 -44.67 -20.46 15.40
N TYR A 104 -43.71 -20.29 16.28
CA TYR A 104 -42.54 -19.42 16.03
C TYR A 104 -41.63 -19.97 14.95
N ASN A 105 -41.47 -21.29 14.84
CA ASN A 105 -40.62 -21.91 13.82
C ASN A 105 -41.35 -22.03 12.46
N SER A 106 -42.66 -22.24 12.43
CA SER A 106 -43.47 -22.36 11.19
C SER A 106 -43.77 -21.00 10.56
N SER A 107 -44.05 -19.97 11.38
CA SER A 107 -44.31 -18.61 10.87
C SER A 107 -43.11 -17.96 10.20
N TYR A 108 -41.91 -18.44 10.47
CA TYR A 108 -40.67 -17.99 9.82
C TYR A 108 -40.11 -18.96 8.79
N LYS A 109 -40.75 -20.10 8.55
CA LYS A 109 -40.48 -20.89 7.35
C LYS A 109 -41.05 -20.11 6.18
N ARG A 110 -40.17 -19.34 5.57
CA ARG A 110 -40.44 -18.65 4.31
C ARG A 110 -41.06 -19.67 3.37
N GLU A 111 -42.23 -19.38 2.86
CA GLU A 111 -42.85 -20.16 1.80
C GLU A 111 -41.82 -20.47 0.71
N GLU A 112 -41.87 -21.67 0.13
CA GLU A 112 -40.97 -22.07 -0.94
C GLU A 112 -40.90 -20.94 -1.97
N LEU A 113 -39.69 -20.52 -2.28
CA LEU A 113 -39.43 -19.46 -3.26
C LEU A 113 -40.25 -19.72 -4.50
N THR A 114 -40.99 -18.75 -4.97
CA THR A 114 -41.69 -18.86 -6.26
C THR A 114 -40.69 -19.24 -7.35
N LYS A 115 -41.13 -19.90 -8.41
CA LYS A 115 -40.25 -20.33 -9.52
C LYS A 115 -39.40 -19.17 -10.07
N GLY A 116 -39.93 -17.94 -10.06
CA GLY A 116 -39.21 -16.73 -10.46
C GLY A 116 -38.13 -16.31 -9.48
N GLU A 117 -38.40 -16.36 -8.16
CA GLU A 117 -37.43 -16.06 -7.11
C GLU A 117 -36.33 -17.11 -7.05
N ALA A 118 -36.64 -18.37 -7.26
CA ALA A 118 -35.66 -19.45 -7.34
C ALA A 118 -34.75 -19.28 -8.56
N ALA A 119 -35.29 -18.89 -9.72
CA ALA A 119 -34.48 -18.60 -10.92
C ALA A 119 -33.57 -17.37 -10.71
N LEU A 120 -34.09 -16.32 -10.06
CA LEU A 120 -33.29 -15.12 -9.74
C LEU A 120 -32.18 -15.44 -8.72
N ALA A 121 -32.49 -16.24 -7.70
CA ALA A 121 -31.51 -16.68 -6.71
C ALA A 121 -30.38 -17.51 -7.35
N LYS A 122 -30.74 -18.39 -8.29
CA LYS A 122 -29.78 -19.19 -9.05
C LYS A 122 -28.90 -18.31 -9.95
N ALA A 123 -29.52 -17.40 -10.71
CA ALA A 123 -28.77 -16.45 -11.56
C ALA A 123 -27.82 -15.56 -10.74
N ASN A 124 -28.25 -15.08 -9.58
CA ASN A 124 -27.41 -14.31 -8.67
C ASN A 124 -26.27 -15.16 -8.09
N ALA A 125 -26.52 -16.43 -7.76
CA ALA A 125 -25.47 -17.35 -7.28
C ALA A 125 -24.43 -17.65 -8.38
N GLU A 126 -24.88 -17.85 -9.61
CA GLU A 126 -24.02 -18.06 -10.77
C GLU A 126 -23.19 -16.80 -11.09
N ALA A 127 -23.80 -15.61 -11.06
CA ALA A 127 -23.10 -14.34 -11.23
C ALA A 127 -22.06 -14.09 -10.12
N GLN A 128 -22.39 -14.44 -8.87
CA GLN A 128 -21.47 -14.34 -7.75
C GLN A 128 -20.32 -15.33 -7.86
N SER A 129 -20.57 -16.57 -8.30
CA SER A 129 -19.54 -17.57 -8.51
C SER A 129 -18.60 -17.20 -9.67
N ALA A 130 -19.16 -16.68 -10.77
CA ALA A 130 -18.35 -16.17 -11.89
C ALA A 130 -17.50 -14.96 -11.49
N ALA A 131 -18.05 -14.06 -10.68
CA ALA A 131 -17.31 -12.93 -10.13
C ALA A 131 -16.23 -13.37 -9.15
N ALA A 132 -16.48 -14.40 -8.34
CA ALA A 132 -15.49 -14.99 -7.44
C ALA A 132 -14.38 -15.71 -8.21
N ALA A 133 -14.72 -16.46 -9.26
CA ALA A 133 -13.74 -17.11 -10.13
C ALA A 133 -12.82 -16.08 -10.84
N LYS A 134 -13.40 -14.95 -11.27
CA LYS A 134 -12.64 -13.85 -11.89
C LYS A 134 -11.71 -13.13 -10.90
N ARG A 135 -12.00 -13.21 -9.61
CA ARG A 135 -11.19 -12.64 -8.50
C ARG A 135 -10.23 -13.65 -7.90
N ALA A 136 -10.45 -14.95 -8.15
CA ALA A 136 -9.53 -15.99 -7.72
C ALA A 136 -8.15 -15.74 -8.35
N GLY A 137 -7.11 -15.67 -7.52
CA GLY A 137 -5.75 -15.35 -7.96
C GLY A 137 -5.40 -13.85 -7.92
N THR A 138 -6.28 -12.97 -7.40
CA THR A 138 -5.92 -11.58 -7.13
C THR A 138 -5.29 -11.46 -5.74
N TYR A 139 -4.12 -10.85 -5.69
CA TYR A 139 -3.41 -10.53 -4.47
C TYR A 139 -3.44 -9.04 -4.21
N PHE A 140 -3.75 -8.66 -2.98
CA PHE A 140 -3.70 -7.27 -2.54
C PHE A 140 -2.37 -7.01 -1.85
N HIS A 141 -1.67 -6.01 -2.35
CA HIS A 141 -0.40 -5.52 -1.81
C HIS A 141 -0.66 -4.17 -1.18
N GLU A 142 -0.66 -4.12 0.13
CA GLU A 142 -0.81 -2.89 0.91
C GLU A 142 0.58 -2.39 1.27
N LEU A 143 0.93 -1.21 0.76
CA LEU A 143 2.21 -0.57 0.97
C LEU A 143 2.03 0.66 1.84
N THR A 144 2.88 0.82 2.83
CA THR A 144 3.07 2.08 3.57
C THR A 144 4.37 2.70 3.12
N ILE A 145 4.29 3.88 2.55
CA ILE A 145 5.45 4.64 2.07
C ILE A 145 5.56 5.88 2.95
N THR A 146 6.76 6.09 3.49
CA THR A 146 7.06 7.19 4.42
C THR A 146 8.04 8.15 3.75
N ASN A 147 7.77 9.45 3.85
CA ASN A 147 8.68 10.50 3.44
C ASN A 147 9.58 10.89 4.64
N LYS A 148 10.82 10.42 4.65
CA LYS A 148 11.78 10.70 5.70
C LYS A 148 12.54 12.00 5.46
N GLY A 149 12.73 12.37 4.20
CA GLY A 149 13.52 13.54 3.82
C GLY A 149 12.75 14.85 3.87
N GLY A 150 11.43 14.82 3.70
CA GLY A 150 10.56 15.99 3.67
C GLY A 150 10.22 16.49 2.28
N LEU A 151 11.11 16.35 1.29
CA LEU A 151 10.83 16.75 -0.08
C LEU A 151 9.75 15.86 -0.70
N ILE A 152 8.67 16.49 -1.17
CA ILE A 152 7.57 15.78 -1.83
C ILE A 152 7.94 15.45 -3.27
N MET A 153 7.87 14.16 -3.63
CA MET A 153 8.11 13.67 -4.98
C MET A 153 7.07 12.60 -5.36
N PRO A 154 6.80 12.40 -6.65
CA PRO A 154 6.01 11.25 -7.11
C PRO A 154 6.62 9.94 -6.63
N ALA A 155 5.80 8.93 -6.34
CA ALA A 155 6.30 7.61 -5.96
C ALA A 155 6.23 6.67 -7.18
N VAL A 156 7.38 6.16 -7.60
CA VAL A 156 7.51 5.18 -8.68
C VAL A 156 7.77 3.83 -8.08
N ILE A 157 6.90 2.86 -8.35
CA ILE A 157 6.92 1.56 -7.69
C ILE A 157 7.02 0.47 -8.74
N ARG A 158 7.97 -0.43 -8.57
CA ARG A 158 8.11 -1.65 -9.38
C ARG A 158 7.78 -2.87 -8.56
N PHE A 159 6.88 -3.69 -9.09
CA PHE A 159 6.54 -4.99 -8.53
C PHE A 159 7.12 -6.09 -9.41
N THR A 160 7.95 -6.95 -8.85
CA THR A 160 8.35 -8.21 -9.50
C THR A 160 7.50 -9.32 -8.91
N LEU A 161 6.68 -9.97 -9.73
CA LEU A 161 5.73 -10.97 -9.30
C LEU A 161 6.31 -12.38 -9.37
N GLU A 162 5.74 -13.30 -8.59
CA GLU A 162 6.12 -14.71 -8.53
C GLU A 162 6.02 -15.44 -9.89
N ASN A 163 5.12 -14.98 -10.76
CA ASN A 163 4.97 -15.46 -12.13
C ASN A 163 6.00 -14.89 -13.13
N GLY A 164 6.95 -14.09 -12.67
CA GLY A 164 7.97 -13.43 -13.50
C GLY A 164 7.50 -12.13 -14.17
N GLN A 165 6.26 -11.73 -14.01
CA GLN A 165 5.75 -10.48 -14.54
C GLN A 165 6.29 -9.30 -13.71
N VAL A 166 6.67 -8.22 -14.40
CA VAL A 166 7.03 -6.93 -13.78
C VAL A 166 5.92 -5.93 -14.06
N VAL A 167 5.50 -5.22 -13.03
CA VAL A 167 4.47 -4.18 -13.09
C VAL A 167 5.03 -2.90 -12.50
N ASP A 168 5.05 -1.84 -13.29
CA ASP A 168 5.46 -0.52 -12.84
C ASP A 168 4.24 0.36 -12.62
N GLU A 169 4.17 0.99 -11.46
CA GLU A 169 3.10 1.92 -11.06
C GLU A 169 3.72 3.26 -10.69
N ARG A 170 3.14 4.33 -11.23
CA ARG A 170 3.58 5.70 -10.92
C ARG A 170 2.45 6.43 -10.21
N LEU A 171 2.69 6.81 -8.98
CA LEU A 171 1.78 7.62 -8.18
C LEU A 171 2.19 9.08 -8.28
N PRO A 172 1.27 9.98 -8.61
CA PRO A 172 1.57 11.40 -8.67
C PRO A 172 1.81 11.98 -7.27
N ALA A 173 2.43 13.16 -7.19
CA ALA A 173 2.81 13.79 -5.92
C ALA A 173 1.59 14.13 -5.03
N GLU A 174 0.40 14.22 -5.60
CA GLU A 174 -0.86 14.47 -4.89
C GLU A 174 -1.24 13.39 -3.87
N VAL A 175 -0.59 12.22 -3.91
CA VAL A 175 -0.79 11.19 -2.86
C VAL A 175 -0.38 11.70 -1.48
N TRP A 176 0.52 12.68 -1.42
CA TRP A 176 1.02 13.30 -0.21
C TRP A 176 0.14 14.43 0.34
N LEU A 177 -0.89 14.89 -0.40
CA LEU A 177 -1.75 16.01 0.01
C LEU A 177 -2.45 15.83 1.36
N ARG A 178 -2.75 14.59 1.74
CA ARG A 178 -3.42 14.30 3.02
C ARG A 178 -2.46 14.22 4.19
N ASN A 179 -1.28 13.71 3.93
CA ASN A 179 -0.24 13.54 4.93
C ASN A 179 1.11 13.56 4.21
N GLU A 180 1.92 14.57 4.50
CA GLU A 180 3.24 14.75 3.89
C GLU A 180 4.28 13.74 4.43
N ASN A 181 3.97 13.08 5.55
CA ASN A 181 4.91 12.16 6.19
C ASN A 181 4.77 10.70 5.72
N GLU A 182 3.53 10.24 5.50
CA GLU A 182 3.28 8.85 5.10
C GLU A 182 1.96 8.71 4.36
N PHE A 183 1.89 7.73 3.47
CA PHE A 183 0.62 7.28 2.90
C PHE A 183 0.57 5.76 2.78
N LEU A 184 -0.66 5.24 2.77
CA LEU A 184 -0.95 3.83 2.58
C LEU A 184 -1.69 3.66 1.26
N LYS A 185 -1.20 2.74 0.42
CA LYS A 185 -1.81 2.41 -0.88
C LYS A 185 -1.92 0.91 -1.07
N THR A 186 -3.06 0.48 -1.60
CA THR A 186 -3.30 -0.93 -1.92
C THR A 186 -3.33 -1.14 -3.42
N PHE A 187 -2.59 -2.13 -3.89
CA PHE A 187 -2.53 -2.55 -5.29
C PHE A 187 -3.10 -3.96 -5.44
N ALA A 188 -3.91 -4.17 -6.47
CA ALA A 188 -4.48 -5.46 -6.80
C ALA A 188 -3.70 -6.06 -7.99
N LEU A 189 -2.92 -7.10 -7.74
CA LEU A 189 -2.05 -7.72 -8.74
C LEU A 189 -2.44 -9.18 -8.97
N PRO A 190 -2.16 -9.74 -10.15
CA PRO A 190 -2.55 -11.11 -10.53
C PRO A 190 -1.74 -12.21 -9.83
N ALA A 191 -0.62 -11.87 -9.21
CA ALA A 191 0.21 -12.79 -8.47
C ALA A 191 0.86 -12.09 -7.28
N LYS A 192 1.43 -12.87 -6.37
CA LYS A 192 2.16 -12.35 -5.22
C LYS A 192 3.45 -11.69 -5.68
N ALA A 193 3.74 -10.49 -5.15
CA ALA A 193 5.03 -9.85 -5.37
C ALA A 193 6.11 -10.56 -4.54
N ILE A 194 7.24 -10.84 -5.16
CA ILE A 194 8.45 -11.38 -4.53
C ILE A 194 9.46 -10.27 -4.24
N ARG A 195 9.37 -9.15 -4.99
CA ARG A 195 10.20 -7.97 -4.79
C ARG A 195 9.39 -6.72 -5.13
N ILE A 196 9.55 -5.69 -4.34
CA ILE A 196 8.96 -4.36 -4.54
C ILE A 196 10.08 -3.34 -4.39
N GLU A 197 10.18 -2.42 -5.33
CA GLU A 197 11.21 -1.40 -5.38
C GLU A 197 10.57 -0.03 -5.57
N LEU A 198 10.95 0.93 -4.73
CA LEU A 198 10.68 2.35 -4.98
C LEU A 198 11.80 2.92 -5.83
N ASP A 199 11.42 3.81 -6.75
CA ASP A 199 12.32 4.50 -7.65
C ASP A 199 13.38 3.60 -8.32
N PRO A 200 12.99 2.55 -9.04
CA PRO A 200 13.89 1.56 -9.60
C PRO A 200 14.85 2.13 -10.66
N GLN A 201 14.60 3.35 -11.14
CA GLN A 201 15.42 4.03 -12.15
C GLN A 201 16.17 5.25 -11.60
N LEU A 202 16.07 5.50 -10.29
CA LEU A 202 16.70 6.63 -9.59
C LEU A 202 16.30 8.00 -10.20
N GLU A 203 15.00 8.16 -10.50
CA GLU A 203 14.45 9.38 -11.08
C GLU A 203 14.16 10.47 -10.04
N THR A 204 13.95 10.10 -8.76
CA THR A 204 13.49 11.02 -7.71
C THR A 204 14.62 11.66 -6.91
N ALA A 205 15.87 11.31 -7.20
CA ALA A 205 17.06 11.77 -6.46
C ALA A 205 17.01 11.40 -4.96
N ASP A 206 16.51 10.21 -4.66
CA ASP A 206 16.46 9.66 -3.32
C ASP A 206 17.87 9.46 -2.76
N ILE A 207 18.08 9.93 -1.51
CA ILE A 207 19.40 9.90 -0.87
C ILE A 207 19.71 8.57 -0.20
N ASP A 208 18.70 7.73 0.08
CA ASP A 208 18.85 6.43 0.74
C ASP A 208 18.11 5.31 -0.04
N PRO A 209 18.68 4.83 -1.14
CA PRO A 209 18.04 3.79 -1.95
C PRO A 209 17.96 2.41 -1.25
N GLU A 210 18.65 2.23 -0.11
CA GLU A 210 18.63 0.95 0.62
C GLU A 210 17.28 0.70 1.30
N ASN A 211 16.60 1.75 1.70
CA ASN A 211 15.27 1.67 2.33
C ASN A 211 14.12 1.55 1.32
N ASN A 212 14.43 1.53 0.02
CA ASN A 212 13.49 1.51 -1.09
C ASN A 212 13.11 0.10 -1.57
N VAL A 213 13.68 -0.95 -1.01
CA VAL A 213 13.53 -2.32 -1.49
C VAL A 213 12.87 -3.22 -0.45
N TRP A 214 11.86 -3.98 -0.91
CA TRP A 214 11.27 -5.05 -0.10
C TRP A 214 11.29 -6.40 -0.86
N PRO A 215 11.59 -7.53 -0.19
CA PRO A 215 12.09 -7.59 1.17
C PRO A 215 13.43 -6.88 1.27
N ALA A 216 13.69 -6.24 2.41
CA ALA A 216 14.97 -5.64 2.66
C ALA A 216 16.03 -6.69 2.36
N SER A 217 16.99 -6.39 1.51
CA SER A 217 18.08 -7.31 1.23
C SER A 217 18.69 -7.67 2.57
N ALA A 218 18.71 -8.95 2.92
CA ALA A 218 19.48 -9.40 4.07
C ALA A 218 20.87 -8.83 3.85
N ASP A 219 21.26 -7.92 4.75
CA ASP A 219 22.44 -7.09 4.67
C ASP A 219 23.57 -7.74 3.89
N THR A 220 23.69 -7.42 2.63
CA THR A 220 24.99 -7.36 2.02
C THR A 220 25.60 -6.03 2.46
N TYR A 221 25.71 -5.80 3.76
CA TYR A 221 26.82 -5.08 4.28
C TYR A 221 28.03 -5.87 3.77
N LEU A 222 28.59 -5.40 2.69
CA LEU A 222 30.03 -5.46 2.60
C LEU A 222 30.47 -4.69 3.84
N GLU A 223 30.54 -5.40 4.99
CA GLU A 223 31.42 -4.97 6.05
C GLU A 223 32.71 -4.73 5.34
N TRP A 224 33.00 -3.46 5.06
CA TRP A 224 34.35 -3.07 4.80
C TRP A 224 35.07 -3.36 6.12
N ALA A 225 35.34 -4.66 6.31
CA ALA A 225 36.21 -5.11 7.34
C ALA A 225 37.53 -4.39 7.01
N PRO A 226 37.95 -3.41 7.82
CA PRO A 226 39.29 -2.85 7.63
C PRO A 226 40.20 -4.03 7.63
N SER A 227 40.75 -4.36 6.47
CA SER A 227 41.59 -5.54 6.25
C SER A 227 42.68 -5.49 7.31
N GLY A 228 42.53 -6.38 8.32
CA GLY A 228 43.62 -6.73 9.20
C GLY A 228 43.92 -5.79 10.34
N SER A 229 43.31 -6.11 11.48
CA SER A 229 44.15 -6.19 12.69
C SER A 229 45.00 -7.49 12.70
N GLY A 230 45.32 -8.03 11.56
CA GLY A 230 46.46 -8.91 11.38
C GLY A 230 47.69 -8.04 11.42
N ARG A 231 48.63 -8.32 12.31
CA ARG A 231 49.99 -7.76 12.38
C ARG A 231 50.80 -7.98 11.07
N GLY A 232 50.23 -7.70 9.94
CA GLY A 232 50.82 -7.65 8.63
C GLY A 232 50.94 -6.18 8.23
N GLY A 233 52.12 -5.68 8.09
CA GLY A 233 52.39 -4.27 7.84
C GLY A 233 51.57 -3.70 6.70
N ARG A 234 51.18 -2.41 6.82
CA ARG A 234 50.67 -1.60 5.72
C ARG A 234 51.44 -1.91 4.46
N PRO A 235 50.80 -2.22 3.34
CA PRO A 235 51.53 -2.28 2.08
C PRO A 235 52.25 -0.96 1.93
N ALA A 236 53.55 -1.02 1.68
CA ALA A 236 54.39 0.17 1.50
C ALA A 236 53.77 0.98 0.36
N ASN A 237 53.65 2.30 0.56
CA ASN A 237 53.22 3.15 -0.55
C ASN A 237 54.31 3.16 -1.63
N PRO A 238 53.99 3.49 -2.88
CA PRO A 238 54.99 3.48 -3.97
C PRO A 238 56.28 4.28 -3.70
N MET A 239 56.19 5.31 -2.86
CA MET A 239 57.37 6.10 -2.44
C MET A 239 58.26 5.37 -1.42
N GLN A 240 57.67 4.52 -0.60
CA GLN A 240 58.40 3.65 0.35
C GLN A 240 59.04 2.48 -0.37
N GLU A 241 58.39 1.93 -1.39
CA GLU A 241 58.97 0.89 -2.26
C GLU A 241 60.12 1.43 -3.13
N ALA A 242 60.01 2.69 -3.57
CA ALA A 242 61.09 3.34 -4.34
C ALA A 242 62.29 3.76 -3.48
N GLY A 243 62.30 3.49 -2.19
CA GLY A 243 63.43 3.80 -1.31
C GLY A 243 63.66 5.31 -1.05
N LEU A 244 62.73 6.17 -1.45
CA LEU A 244 62.87 7.64 -1.39
C LEU A 244 62.43 8.24 -0.03
N GLY A 245 62.16 7.42 0.96
CA GLY A 245 61.64 7.85 2.28
C GLY A 245 62.64 7.69 3.46
N LYS A 246 63.90 7.45 3.25
CA LYS A 246 64.88 7.42 4.33
C LYS A 246 65.92 8.57 4.14
N LYS A 247 65.70 9.65 4.84
CA LYS A 247 66.71 10.54 5.40
C LYS A 247 66.34 10.83 6.84
#